data_50df2e5cb67822c50d87d3adeaa1d8af
#
_entry.id   50df2e5cb67822c50d87d3adeaa1d8af
#
_cell.length_a   1.000
_cell.length_b   1.000
_cell.length_c   1.000
_cell.angle_alpha   90.00
_cell.angle_beta   90.00
_cell.angle_gamma   90.00
#
_symmetry.space_group_name_H-M   'P 1'
#
loop_
_entity.id
_entity.type
_entity.pdbx_description
1 polymer ?
#
loop_
_entity_poly.entity_id
_entity_poly.type
_entity_poly.pdbx_seq_one_letter_code
_entity_poly.pdbx_strand_id
1 'polypeptide(L)'
;MYLIKFSKQADTDKSRLKAAGLEPKAKSLLNLMQQNPFQNPPPYEKLVGNLSGNFSRRINIQHRLVYAVLENTDGYAAPSEKLYDGIILVKRMWTHYE
;
A
#
# COMPACT_ATOMS: atom_id res chain seq x y z
N MET A 1 10.33 8.75 -5.70
CA MET A 1 9.32 7.74 -6.07
C MET A 1 9.58 6.45 -5.30
N TYR A 2 8.53 5.79 -4.86
CA TYR A 2 8.61 4.50 -4.16
C TYR A 2 8.22 3.36 -5.09
N LEU A 3 8.91 2.23 -4.96
CA LEU A 3 8.56 1.03 -5.70
C LEU A 3 7.44 0.30 -4.95
N ILE A 4 6.37 -0.05 -5.66
CA ILE A 4 5.25 -0.76 -5.05
C ILE A 4 5.40 -2.26 -5.30
N LYS A 5 5.35 -3.04 -4.23
CA LYS A 5 5.31 -4.50 -4.29
C LYS A 5 4.05 -4.99 -3.59
N PHE A 6 3.56 -6.13 -4.03
CA PHE A 6 2.33 -6.71 -3.50
C PHE A 6 2.62 -8.05 -2.87
N SER A 7 2.05 -8.29 -1.69
CA SER A 7 2.06 -9.62 -1.10
C SER A 7 1.21 -10.55 -1.93
N LYS A 8 1.37 -11.85 -1.72
CA LYS A 8 0.54 -12.86 -2.39
C LYS A 8 -0.94 -12.61 -2.11
N GLN A 9 -1.28 -12.26 -0.88
CA GLN A 9 -2.66 -11.97 -0.49
C GLN A 9 -3.20 -10.73 -1.21
N ALA A 10 -2.38 -9.68 -1.32
CA ALA A 10 -2.77 -8.47 -2.04
C ALA A 10 -3.00 -8.74 -3.53
N ASP A 11 -2.19 -9.60 -4.14
CA ASP A 11 -2.39 -9.99 -5.53
C ASP A 11 -3.73 -10.71 -5.71
N THR A 12 -4.11 -11.56 -4.79
CA THR A 12 -5.43 -12.20 -4.80
C THR A 12 -6.53 -11.16 -4.64
N ASP A 13 -6.33 -10.19 -3.75
CA ASP A 13 -7.32 -9.12 -3.51
C ASP A 13 -7.56 -8.26 -4.75
N LYS A 14 -6.56 -8.09 -5.62
CA LYS A 14 -6.72 -7.32 -6.86
C LYS A 14 -7.87 -7.81 -7.72
N SER A 15 -8.00 -9.13 -7.85
CA SER A 15 -9.08 -9.73 -8.64
C SER A 15 -10.45 -9.39 -8.05
N ARG A 16 -10.55 -9.36 -6.74
CA ARG A 16 -11.80 -9.01 -6.06
C ARG A 16 -12.14 -7.54 -6.25
N LEU A 17 -11.14 -6.66 -6.16
CA LEU A 17 -11.34 -5.23 -6.41
C LEU A 17 -11.82 -4.97 -7.83
N LYS A 18 -11.22 -5.68 -8.79
CA LYS A 18 -11.61 -5.55 -10.20
C LYS A 18 -13.05 -5.98 -10.40
N ALA A 19 -13.44 -7.11 -9.82
CA ALA A 19 -14.81 -7.62 -9.91
C ALA A 19 -15.82 -6.66 -9.26
N ALA A 20 -15.42 -5.93 -8.22
CA ALA A 20 -16.27 -4.98 -7.52
C ALA A 20 -16.26 -3.58 -8.13
N GLY A 21 -15.50 -3.35 -9.21
CA GLY A 21 -15.40 -2.04 -9.84
C GLY A 21 -14.57 -1.03 -9.07
N LEU A 22 -13.74 -1.48 -8.12
CA LEU A 22 -12.93 -0.61 -7.26
C LEU A 22 -11.49 -0.44 -7.73
N GLU A 23 -11.11 -1.10 -8.82
CA GLU A 23 -9.73 -1.02 -9.33
C GLU A 23 -9.29 0.41 -9.63
N PRO A 24 -10.09 1.27 -10.27
CA PRO A 24 -9.66 2.65 -10.53
C PRO A 24 -9.33 3.42 -9.26
N LYS A 25 -10.13 3.26 -8.21
CA LYS A 25 -9.88 3.92 -6.92
C LYS A 25 -8.58 3.43 -6.28
N ALA A 26 -8.36 2.11 -6.29
CA ALA A 26 -7.14 1.53 -5.76
C ALA A 26 -5.91 2.02 -6.53
N LYS A 27 -5.99 2.07 -7.86
CA LYS A 27 -4.90 2.58 -8.69
C LYS A 27 -4.59 4.04 -8.40
N SER A 28 -5.61 4.87 -8.22
CA SER A 28 -5.41 6.27 -7.88
C SER A 28 -4.66 6.44 -6.57
N LEU A 29 -5.02 5.65 -5.56
CA LEU A 29 -4.33 5.65 -4.28
C LEU A 29 -2.87 5.21 -4.43
N LEU A 30 -2.63 4.13 -5.16
CA LEU A 30 -1.30 3.60 -5.37
C LEU A 30 -0.40 4.60 -6.11
N ASN A 31 -0.93 5.27 -7.12
CA ASN A 31 -0.19 6.29 -7.86
C ASN A 31 0.20 7.45 -6.96
N LEU A 32 -0.70 7.89 -6.11
CA LEU A 32 -0.44 8.96 -5.17
C LEU A 32 0.60 8.54 -4.13
N MET A 33 0.46 7.33 -3.59
CA MET A 33 1.38 6.79 -2.58
C MET A 33 2.78 6.57 -3.15
N GLN A 34 2.89 6.26 -4.43
CA GLN A 34 4.17 6.06 -5.08
C GLN A 34 5.02 7.32 -5.04
N GLN A 35 4.40 8.49 -5.10
CA GLN A 35 5.08 9.76 -4.96
C GLN A 35 5.37 10.09 -3.50
N ASN A 36 4.40 9.85 -2.63
CA ASN A 36 4.54 10.08 -1.19
C ASN A 36 3.58 9.15 -0.43
N PRO A 37 4.11 8.10 0.22
CA PRO A 37 3.26 7.14 0.94
C PRO A 37 2.53 7.74 2.14
N PHE A 38 2.92 8.92 2.59
CA PHE A 38 2.31 9.62 3.72
C PHE A 38 1.54 10.87 3.29
N GLN A 39 1.20 10.98 2.02
CA GLN A 39 0.41 12.09 1.50
C GLN A 39 -0.92 12.19 2.25
N ASN A 40 -1.24 13.38 2.71
CA ASN A 40 -2.49 13.68 3.42
C ASN A 40 -3.00 15.06 3.00
N PRO A 41 -4.19 15.26 2.46
CA PRO A 41 -5.16 14.22 2.12
C PRO A 41 -4.74 13.34 0.95
N PRO A 42 -5.29 12.15 0.76
CA PRO A 42 -6.33 11.53 1.61
C PRO A 42 -5.74 11.01 2.93
N PRO A 43 -6.57 10.84 3.95
CA PRO A 43 -6.09 10.40 5.25
C PRO A 43 -5.61 8.95 5.24
N TYR A 44 -4.67 8.67 6.12
CA TYR A 44 -4.22 7.32 6.40
C TYR A 44 -4.14 7.14 7.90
N GLU A 45 -4.15 5.89 8.35
CA GLU A 45 -4.06 5.54 9.76
C GLU A 45 -2.83 4.69 10.02
N LYS A 46 -2.14 4.99 11.11
CA LYS A 46 -1.05 4.16 11.60
C LYS A 46 -1.66 3.06 12.47
N LEU A 47 -1.36 1.82 12.13
CA LEU A 47 -1.91 0.68 12.85
C LEU A 47 -1.11 0.36 14.09
N VAL A 48 -1.77 -0.20 15.09
CA VAL A 48 -1.19 -0.50 16.39
C VAL A 48 -1.39 -1.98 16.75
N GLY A 49 -0.78 -2.40 17.85
CA GLY A 49 -0.90 -3.78 18.31
C GLY A 49 -0.19 -4.75 17.38
N ASN A 50 -0.85 -5.85 17.04
CA ASN A 50 -0.29 -6.88 16.17
C ASN A 50 0.00 -6.39 14.76
N LEU A 51 -0.60 -5.27 14.36
CA LEU A 51 -0.43 -4.68 13.04
C LEU A 51 0.52 -3.49 13.03
N SER A 52 1.22 -3.29 14.15
CA SER A 52 2.21 -2.22 14.30
C SER A 52 3.23 -2.25 13.16
N GLY A 53 3.60 -1.07 12.66
CA GLY A 53 4.50 -0.97 11.51
C GLY A 53 3.79 -0.92 10.18
N ASN A 54 2.47 -1.04 10.17
CA ASN A 54 1.66 -0.93 8.96
C ASN A 54 0.78 0.31 9.01
N PHE A 55 0.31 0.68 7.83
CA PHE A 55 -0.59 1.81 7.64
C PHE A 55 -1.81 1.35 6.85
N SER A 56 -2.88 2.10 6.94
CA SER A 56 -4.12 1.79 6.26
C SER A 56 -4.68 3.02 5.58
N ARG A 57 -5.14 2.86 4.35
CA ARG A 57 -5.91 3.88 3.63
C ARG A 57 -7.23 3.29 3.18
N ARG A 58 -8.25 4.11 3.22
CA ARG A 58 -9.58 3.68 2.77
C ARG A 58 -9.65 3.69 1.24
N ILE A 59 -10.04 2.57 0.64
CA ILE A 59 -10.35 2.49 -0.78
C ILE A 59 -11.78 2.96 -0.99
N ASN A 60 -12.68 2.44 -0.18
CA ASN A 60 -14.08 2.89 -0.09
C ASN A 60 -14.55 2.72 1.35
N ILE A 61 -15.86 2.84 1.58
CA ILE A 61 -16.40 2.73 2.94
C ILE A 61 -16.15 1.34 3.56
N GLN A 62 -15.97 0.32 2.74
CA GLN A 62 -15.87 -1.07 3.19
C GLN A 62 -14.45 -1.62 3.16
N HIS A 63 -13.67 -1.27 2.15
CA HIS A 63 -12.37 -1.90 1.91
C HIS A 63 -11.23 -0.93 2.15
N ARG A 64 -10.14 -1.46 2.69
CA ARG A 64 -8.94 -0.70 2.99
C ARG A 64 -7.72 -1.31 2.33
N LEU A 65 -6.76 -0.46 2.04
CA LEU A 65 -5.45 -0.84 1.55
C LEU A 65 -4.51 -0.79 2.74
N VAL A 66 -3.92 -1.95 3.09
CA VAL A 66 -2.97 -2.06 4.21
C VAL A 66 -1.57 -2.21 3.64
N TYR A 67 -0.65 -1.38 4.10
CA TYR A 67 0.70 -1.33 3.54
C TYR A 67 1.75 -1.02 4.60
N ALA A 68 2.99 -1.40 4.28
CA ALA A 68 4.17 -1.01 5.04
C ALA A 68 5.07 -0.20 4.14
N VAL A 69 5.86 0.69 4.74
CA VAL A 69 6.82 1.52 4.03
C VAL A 69 8.22 1.14 4.50
N LEU A 70 9.07 0.75 3.56
CA LEU A 70 10.46 0.40 3.82
C LEU A 70 11.34 1.42 3.12
N GLU A 71 12.04 2.24 3.92
CA GLU A 71 12.92 3.25 3.36
C GLU A 71 14.20 2.61 2.82
N ASN A 72 14.69 3.14 1.70
CA ASN A 72 15.92 2.66 1.10
C ASN A 72 17.12 3.38 1.75
N THR A 73 17.38 3.08 3.01
CA THR A 73 18.39 3.80 3.79
C THR A 73 19.75 3.13 3.82
N ASP A 74 19.83 1.79 3.84
CA ASP A 74 21.06 1.11 4.18
C ASP A 74 21.53 0.08 3.15
N GLY A 75 21.14 0.25 1.90
CA GLY A 75 21.65 -0.61 0.84
C GLY A 75 21.06 -2.02 0.80
N TYR A 76 19.93 -2.24 1.43
CA TYR A 76 19.24 -3.52 1.34
C TYR A 76 18.54 -3.73 0.00
N ALA A 77 18.33 -2.65 -0.74
CA ALA A 77 17.66 -2.73 -2.03
C ALA A 77 18.58 -3.36 -3.08
N ALA A 78 18.01 -4.15 -3.99
CA ALA A 78 18.72 -4.63 -5.15
C ALA A 78 19.19 -3.43 -5.98
N PRO A 79 20.25 -3.56 -6.81
CA PRO A 79 20.73 -2.45 -7.61
C PRO A 79 19.65 -1.76 -8.43
N SER A 80 18.71 -2.53 -8.99
CA SER A 80 17.59 -1.98 -9.76
C SER A 80 16.60 -1.19 -8.88
N GLU A 81 16.57 -1.46 -7.58
CA GLU A 81 15.66 -0.80 -6.64
C GLU A 81 16.27 0.44 -6.00
N LYS A 82 17.58 0.63 -6.12
CA LYS A 82 18.28 1.81 -5.55
C LYS A 82 17.84 3.13 -6.16
N LEU A 83 17.18 3.09 -7.32
CA LEU A 83 16.62 4.26 -7.96
C LEU A 83 15.39 4.79 -7.26
N TYR A 84 14.84 4.03 -6.31
CA TYR A 84 13.65 4.40 -5.57
C TYR A 84 13.99 4.87 -4.16
N ASP A 85 13.13 5.71 -3.60
CA ASP A 85 13.27 6.18 -2.22
C ASP A 85 13.04 5.07 -1.21
N GLY A 86 12.32 4.05 -1.61
CA GLY A 86 12.01 2.91 -0.77
C GLY A 86 10.97 2.02 -1.44
N ILE A 87 10.40 1.14 -0.64
CA ILE A 87 9.41 0.17 -1.11
C ILE A 87 8.14 0.35 -0.31
N ILE A 88 7.00 0.36 -1.01
CA ILE A 88 5.69 0.24 -0.39
C ILE A 88 5.25 -1.20 -0.58
N LEU A 89 5.14 -1.95 0.50
CA LEU A 89 4.65 -3.32 0.46
C LEU A 89 3.16 -3.32 0.76
N VAL A 90 2.34 -3.57 -0.24
CA VAL A 90 0.89 -3.68 -0.08
C VAL A 90 0.57 -5.08 0.41
N LYS A 91 -0.01 -5.18 1.59
CA LYS A 91 -0.30 -6.46 2.24
C LYS A 91 -1.74 -6.92 2.01
N ARG A 92 -2.68 -6.01 1.98
CA ARG A 92 -4.09 -6.30 1.72
C ARG A 92 -4.72 -5.16 0.96
N MET A 93 -5.76 -5.48 0.18
CA MET A 93 -6.50 -4.48 -0.60
C MET A 93 -8.01 -4.74 -0.60
N TRP A 94 -8.47 -5.81 -0.01
CA TRP A 94 -9.89 -6.20 -0.06
C TRP A 94 -10.56 -6.23 1.29
N THR A 95 -9.83 -6.20 2.35
CA THR A 95 -10.38 -6.35 3.68
C THR A 95 -10.53 -5.01 4.39
N HIS A 96 -11.46 -4.97 5.31
CA HIS A 96 -11.37 -4.08 6.46
C HIS A 96 -10.95 -4.97 7.63
N TYR A 97 -10.09 -4.48 8.47
CA TYR A 97 -9.71 -5.20 9.68
C TYR A 97 -10.38 -4.53 10.86
N GLU A 98 -10.56 -5.28 11.86
CA GLU A 98 -11.17 -4.80 13.08
C GLU A 98 -10.16 -4.84 14.23
#